data_5fece57ff2c8e3641e578629ea44f02d
#
_entry.id   5fece57ff2c8e3641e578629ea44f02d
#
_cell.length_a   1.000
_cell.length_b   1.000
_cell.length_c   1.000
_cell.angle_alpha   90.00
_cell.angle_beta   90.00
_cell.angle_gamma   90.00
#
_symmetry.space_group_name_H-M   'P 1'
#
loop_
_entity.id
_entity.type
_entity.pdbx_description
1 polymer ?
#
loop_
_entity_poly.entity_id
_entity_poly.type
_entity_poly.pdbx_seq_one_letter_code
_entity_poly.pdbx_strand_id
1 'polypeptide(L)'
;MKFTIKKEILLDALVKVSKAISTKNLIPVLAGIKFELKKKKLTLTASDNDITIQTTIESLNDEDFKIENEGSIIIQGKYILDIVRKLPDEYINVEVVDELKIFIYTDKSEFNLNGISESEYPNIGLE
;
A
#
# COMPACT_ATOMS: atom_id res chain seq x y z
N MET A 1 10.03 -5.79 -2.33
CA MET A 1 9.65 -4.37 -2.23
C MET A 1 10.13 -3.82 -0.90
N LYS A 2 10.78 -2.69 -0.91
CA LYS A 2 11.23 -2.04 0.32
C LYS A 2 11.31 -0.55 0.12
N PHE A 3 10.67 0.22 1.01
CA PHE A 3 10.72 1.68 0.95
C PHE A 3 10.47 2.31 2.31
N THR A 4 10.90 3.56 2.44
CA THR A 4 10.66 4.42 3.61
C THR A 4 9.96 5.67 3.12
N ILE A 5 8.88 6.06 3.78
CA ILE A 5 8.06 7.18 3.35
C ILE A 5 7.56 7.98 4.55
N LYS A 6 7.35 9.28 4.36
CA LYS A 6 6.69 10.08 5.39
C LYS A 6 5.26 9.59 5.61
N LYS A 7 4.89 9.43 6.87
CA LYS A 7 3.57 8.94 7.25
C LYS A 7 2.45 9.74 6.59
N GLU A 8 2.52 11.07 6.64
CA GLU A 8 1.44 11.91 6.12
C GLU A 8 1.24 11.75 4.61
N ILE A 9 2.31 11.49 3.86
CA ILE A 9 2.23 11.28 2.42
C ILE A 9 1.52 9.95 2.13
N LEU A 10 1.93 8.90 2.83
CA LEU A 10 1.31 7.59 2.65
C LEU A 10 -0.13 7.58 3.13
N LEU A 11 -0.41 8.20 4.28
CA LEU A 11 -1.76 8.26 4.83
C LEU A 11 -2.72 8.97 3.90
N ASP A 12 -2.30 10.09 3.32
CA ASP A 12 -3.13 10.85 2.38
C ASP A 12 -3.53 9.99 1.18
N ALA A 13 -2.57 9.27 0.62
CA ALA A 13 -2.82 8.38 -0.52
C ALA A 13 -3.73 7.20 -0.14
N LEU A 14 -3.50 6.61 1.04
CA LEU A 14 -4.33 5.51 1.53
C LEU A 14 -5.78 5.94 1.74
N VAL A 15 -6.00 7.11 2.31
CA VAL A 15 -7.35 7.63 2.52
C VAL A 15 -8.07 7.82 1.20
N LYS A 16 -7.36 8.33 0.19
CA LYS A 16 -7.95 8.54 -1.14
C LYS A 16 -8.40 7.23 -1.79
N VAL A 17 -7.52 6.23 -1.85
CA VAL A 17 -7.86 4.98 -2.53
C VAL A 17 -8.85 4.14 -1.73
N SER A 18 -8.83 4.26 -0.40
CA SER A 18 -9.74 3.48 0.45
C SER A 18 -11.21 3.79 0.19
N LYS A 19 -11.51 4.90 -0.43
CA LYS A 19 -12.89 5.25 -0.79
C LYS A 19 -13.50 4.31 -1.83
N ALA A 20 -12.66 3.56 -2.54
CA ALA A 20 -13.14 2.57 -3.51
C ALA A 20 -13.40 1.20 -2.87
N ILE A 21 -13.00 0.99 -1.62
CA ILE A 21 -13.14 -0.31 -0.98
C ILE A 21 -14.53 -0.43 -0.36
N SER A 22 -15.26 -1.47 -0.77
CA SER A 22 -16.57 -1.79 -0.20
C SER A 22 -16.41 -2.79 0.93
N THR A 23 -17.09 -2.54 2.05
CA THR A 23 -17.11 -3.47 3.19
C THR A 23 -17.97 -4.70 2.89
N LYS A 24 -18.79 -4.65 1.83
CA LYS A 24 -19.67 -5.74 1.42
C LYS A 24 -19.17 -6.48 0.20
N ASN A 25 -17.91 -6.32 -0.14
CA ASN A 25 -17.34 -6.95 -1.31
C ASN A 25 -17.22 -8.46 -1.12
N LEU A 26 -17.76 -9.22 -2.08
CA LEU A 26 -17.74 -10.69 -2.05
C LEU A 26 -16.42 -11.26 -2.56
N ILE A 27 -15.57 -10.44 -3.16
CA ILE A 27 -14.26 -10.86 -3.65
C ILE A 27 -13.21 -10.36 -2.66
N PRO A 28 -12.62 -11.25 -1.82
CA PRO A 28 -11.71 -10.82 -0.75
C PRO A 28 -10.52 -9.97 -1.23
N VAL A 29 -9.97 -10.28 -2.40
CA VAL A 29 -8.82 -9.54 -2.92
C VAL A 29 -9.16 -8.07 -3.19
N LEU A 30 -10.42 -7.73 -3.45
CA LEU A 30 -10.85 -6.35 -3.66
C LEU A 30 -10.96 -5.54 -2.35
N ALA A 31 -10.85 -6.19 -1.19
CA ALA A 31 -10.70 -5.48 0.08
C ALA A 31 -9.28 -5.02 0.28
N GLY A 32 -8.35 -5.42 -0.58
CA GLY A 32 -6.95 -5.05 -0.53
C GLY A 32 -6.64 -3.85 -1.40
N ILE A 33 -5.53 -3.21 -1.07
CA ILE A 33 -4.96 -2.15 -1.87
C ILE A 33 -3.73 -2.70 -2.57
N LYS A 34 -3.68 -2.56 -3.88
CA LYS A 34 -2.51 -2.98 -4.65
C LYS A 34 -1.43 -1.92 -4.54
N PHE A 35 -0.26 -2.34 -4.07
CA PHE A 35 0.93 -1.50 -4.00
C PHE A 35 1.87 -1.93 -5.11
N GLU A 36 2.20 -1.00 -5.99
CA GLU A 36 3.14 -1.27 -7.08
C GLU A 36 4.25 -0.23 -7.04
N LEU A 37 5.46 -0.67 -6.73
CA LEU A 37 6.63 0.19 -6.59
C LEU A 37 7.55 -0.04 -7.79
N LYS A 38 7.59 0.92 -8.69
CA LYS A 38 8.27 0.79 -9.97
C LYS A 38 8.69 2.15 -10.52
N LYS A 39 9.90 2.24 -11.05
CA LYS A 39 10.41 3.46 -11.71
C LYS A 39 10.30 4.70 -10.82
N LYS A 40 10.67 4.58 -9.55
CA LYS A 40 10.65 5.65 -8.56
C LYS A 40 9.25 6.17 -8.24
N LYS A 41 8.23 5.34 -8.45
CA LYS A 41 6.84 5.67 -8.16
C LYS A 41 6.19 4.55 -7.38
N LEU A 42 5.36 4.93 -6.42
CA LEU A 42 4.48 4.00 -5.73
C LEU A 42 3.05 4.27 -6.20
N THR A 43 2.44 3.29 -6.85
CA THR A 43 1.07 3.39 -7.31
C THR A 43 0.20 2.55 -6.40
N LEU A 44 -0.81 3.18 -5.80
CA LEU A 44 -1.80 2.53 -4.97
C LEU A 44 -3.09 2.42 -5.77
N THR A 45 -3.67 1.22 -5.82
CA THR A 45 -4.91 0.98 -6.55
C THR A 45 -5.89 0.26 -5.65
N ALA A 46 -7.11 0.76 -5.57
CA ALA A 46 -8.21 0.08 -4.88
C ALA A 46 -9.43 0.08 -5.77
N SER A 47 -10.21 -0.97 -5.70
CA SER A 47 -11.35 -1.15 -6.57
C SER A 47 -12.48 -1.90 -5.87
N ASP A 48 -13.71 -1.57 -6.22
CA ASP A 48 -14.84 -2.47 -6.00
C ASP A 48 -15.42 -2.82 -7.38
N ASN A 49 -16.65 -3.29 -7.44
CA ASN A 49 -17.25 -3.69 -8.72
C ASN A 49 -17.56 -2.49 -9.63
N ASP A 50 -17.69 -1.31 -9.07
CA ASP A 50 -18.17 -0.12 -9.79
C ASP A 50 -17.16 1.00 -9.93
N ILE A 51 -16.25 1.13 -8.94
CA ILE A 51 -15.30 2.24 -8.85
C ILE A 51 -13.89 1.72 -8.70
N THR A 52 -12.95 2.37 -9.39
CA THR A 52 -11.53 2.14 -9.18
C THR A 52 -10.85 3.49 -8.93
N ILE A 53 -10.03 3.53 -7.88
CA ILE A 53 -9.26 4.73 -7.55
C ILE A 53 -7.78 4.36 -7.57
N GLN A 54 -6.99 5.16 -8.27
CA GLN A 54 -5.56 4.96 -8.35
C GLN A 54 -4.86 6.26 -8.00
N THR A 55 -3.84 6.18 -7.16
CA THR A 55 -3.04 7.32 -6.73
C THR A 55 -1.57 6.96 -6.86
N THR A 56 -0.78 7.86 -7.41
CA THR A 56 0.66 7.66 -7.60
C THR A 56 1.44 8.65 -6.75
N ILE A 57 2.44 8.14 -6.03
CA ILE A 57 3.38 8.93 -5.25
C ILE A 57 4.73 8.83 -5.92
N GLU A 58 5.31 9.95 -6.30
CA GLU A 58 6.63 9.99 -6.91
C GLU A 58 7.71 10.23 -5.86
N SER A 59 8.84 9.52 -5.99
CA SER A 59 10.01 9.77 -5.15
C SER A 59 10.81 10.90 -5.77
N LEU A 60 10.53 12.13 -5.33
CA LEU A 60 11.21 13.32 -5.80
C LEU A 60 12.50 13.60 -5.03
N ASN A 61 12.56 13.12 -3.78
CA ASN A 61 13.75 13.20 -2.94
C ASN A 61 13.70 12.10 -1.89
N ASP A 62 14.85 11.71 -1.36
CA ASP A 62 14.94 10.62 -0.39
C ASP A 62 14.44 11.02 1.01
N GLU A 63 14.29 12.31 1.28
CA GLU A 63 13.80 12.77 2.57
C GLU A 63 12.32 12.47 2.75
N ASP A 64 11.53 12.59 1.69
CA ASP A 64 10.09 12.35 1.75
C ASP A 64 9.74 10.90 1.45
N PHE A 65 10.46 10.31 0.50
CA PHE A 65 10.15 8.96 0.03
C PHE A 65 11.41 8.34 -0.57
N LYS A 66 11.94 7.33 0.11
CA LYS A 66 13.14 6.61 -0.31
C LYS A 66 12.78 5.20 -0.74
N ILE A 67 13.14 4.84 -1.96
CA ILE A 67 12.89 3.51 -2.52
C ILE A 67 14.18 2.71 -2.50
N GLU A 68 14.15 1.52 -1.92
CA GLU A 68 15.30 0.62 -1.89
C GLU A 68 15.15 -0.55 -2.86
N ASN A 69 13.96 -1.16 -2.93
CA ASN A 69 13.69 -2.26 -3.85
C ASN A 69 12.29 -2.15 -4.43
N GLU A 70 12.17 -2.39 -5.72
CA GLU A 70 10.88 -2.43 -6.40
C GLU A 70 10.11 -3.71 -6.10
N GLY A 71 8.83 -3.72 -6.45
CA GLY A 71 7.97 -4.87 -6.31
C GLY A 71 6.50 -4.51 -6.27
N SER A 72 5.67 -5.52 -6.08
CA SER A 72 4.22 -5.37 -5.99
C SER A 72 3.65 -6.30 -4.95
N ILE A 73 2.61 -5.85 -4.26
CA ILE A 73 1.90 -6.66 -3.27
C ILE A 73 0.51 -6.07 -3.07
N ILE A 74 -0.43 -6.92 -2.64
CA ILE A 74 -1.74 -6.45 -2.23
C ILE A 74 -1.82 -6.55 -0.71
N ILE A 75 -2.18 -5.45 -0.06
CA ILE A 75 -2.28 -5.37 1.40
C ILE A 75 -3.72 -5.05 1.76
N GLN A 76 -4.27 -5.75 2.75
CA GLN A 76 -5.62 -5.47 3.24
C GLN A 76 -5.75 -4.00 3.63
N GLY A 77 -6.66 -3.29 2.94
CA GLY A 77 -6.77 -1.84 3.08
C GLY A 77 -7.10 -1.39 4.49
N LYS A 78 -8.02 -2.09 5.12
CA LYS A 78 -8.43 -1.82 6.49
C LYS A 78 -7.25 -1.89 7.47
N TYR A 79 -6.39 -2.89 7.34
CA TYR A 79 -5.27 -3.06 8.26
C TYR A 79 -4.17 -2.04 8.02
N ILE A 80 -3.78 -1.83 6.77
CA ILE A 80 -2.72 -0.86 6.48
C ILE A 80 -3.14 0.55 6.86
N LEU A 81 -4.39 0.92 6.61
CA LEU A 81 -4.89 2.23 6.97
C LEU A 81 -4.89 2.44 8.49
N ASP A 82 -5.37 1.45 9.26
CA ASP A 82 -5.37 1.53 10.72
C ASP A 82 -3.96 1.63 11.29
N ILE A 83 -3.04 0.81 10.78
CA ILE A 83 -1.65 0.82 11.24
C ILE A 83 -1.02 2.18 11.00
N VAL A 84 -1.16 2.71 9.80
CA VAL A 84 -0.54 3.99 9.45
C VAL A 84 -1.14 5.13 10.28
N ARG A 85 -2.44 5.13 10.52
CA ARG A 85 -3.10 6.13 11.35
C ARG A 85 -2.58 6.14 12.79
N LYS A 86 -2.30 4.96 13.33
CA LYS A 86 -1.93 4.82 14.75
C LYS A 86 -0.45 5.04 15.03
N LEU A 87 0.40 4.94 14.03
CA LEU A 87 1.83 5.14 14.23
C LEU A 87 2.12 6.62 14.45
N PRO A 88 2.78 6.97 15.57
CA PRO A 88 3.08 8.37 15.87
C PRO A 88 4.32 8.90 15.14
N ASP A 89 5.07 8.03 14.50
CA ASP A 89 6.33 8.37 13.89
C ASP A 89 6.15 9.16 12.60
N GLU A 90 7.12 9.99 12.26
CA GLU A 90 7.10 10.77 11.03
C GLU A 90 7.34 9.90 9.79
N TYR A 91 8.17 8.86 9.93
CA TYR A 91 8.56 7.98 8.84
C TYR A 91 8.11 6.55 9.10
N ILE A 92 7.69 5.89 8.03
CA ILE A 92 7.25 4.49 8.07
C ILE A 92 8.05 3.70 7.06
N ASN A 93 8.53 2.53 7.48
CA ASN A 93 9.22 1.58 6.62
C ASN A 93 8.26 0.46 6.24
N VAL A 94 8.23 0.12 4.96
CA VAL A 94 7.44 -1.01 4.46
C VAL A 94 8.38 -1.93 3.70
N GLU A 95 8.35 -3.21 4.07
CA GLU A 95 9.20 -4.21 3.45
C GLU A 95 8.42 -5.49 3.20
N VAL A 96 8.55 -6.06 2.00
CA VAL A 96 7.94 -7.34 1.66
C VAL A 96 9.06 -8.38 1.59
N VAL A 97 8.89 -9.46 2.36
CA VAL A 97 9.86 -10.55 2.49
C VAL A 97 9.16 -11.86 2.12
N ASP A 98 9.89 -12.80 1.53
CA ASP A 98 9.35 -14.12 1.17
C ASP A 98 8.05 -14.02 0.36
N GLU A 99 8.04 -13.11 -0.61
CA GLU A 99 6.95 -12.87 -1.56
C GLU A 99 5.69 -12.26 -0.96
N LEU A 100 5.21 -12.73 0.19
CA LEU A 100 3.91 -12.30 0.73
C LEU A 100 3.94 -11.80 2.16
N LYS A 101 5.08 -11.85 2.84
CA LYS A 101 5.18 -11.35 4.21
C LYS A 101 5.49 -9.86 4.21
N ILE A 102 4.67 -9.09 4.88
CA ILE A 102 4.79 -7.64 4.91
C ILE A 102 5.18 -7.20 6.31
N PHE A 103 6.25 -6.42 6.40
CA PHE A 103 6.68 -5.77 7.63
C PHE A 103 6.47 -4.27 7.49
N ILE A 104 5.74 -3.69 8.44
CA ILE A 104 5.54 -2.25 8.52
C ILE A 104 6.13 -1.84 9.85
N TYR A 105 7.18 -1.04 9.83
CA TYR A 105 7.90 -0.75 11.06
C TYR A 105 8.44 0.68 11.13
N THR A 106 8.72 1.08 12.36
CA THR A 106 9.38 2.33 12.70
C THR A 106 10.49 1.99 13.71
N ASP A 107 11.14 3.00 14.25
CA ASP A 107 12.17 2.77 15.26
C ASP A 107 11.61 2.11 16.54
N LYS A 108 10.31 2.24 16.78
CA LYS A 108 9.69 1.80 18.03
C LYS A 108 8.66 0.70 17.90
N SER A 109 8.16 0.46 16.70
CA SER A 109 7.04 -0.46 16.50
C SER A 109 7.22 -1.29 15.25
N GLU A 110 6.67 -2.50 15.26
CA GLU A 110 6.69 -3.39 14.11
C GLU A 110 5.37 -4.13 13.99
N PHE A 111 4.82 -4.17 12.79
CA PHE A 111 3.60 -4.89 12.46
C PHE A 111 3.87 -5.84 11.32
N ASN A 112 3.36 -7.05 11.43
CA ASN A 112 3.53 -8.10 10.42
C ASN A 112 2.18 -8.44 9.84
N LEU A 113 2.10 -8.47 8.51
CA LEU A 113 0.88 -8.81 7.78
C LEU A 113 1.20 -9.84 6.71
N ASN A 114 0.17 -10.58 6.30
CA ASN A 114 0.25 -11.43 5.12
C ASN A 114 -0.41 -10.70 3.96
N GLY A 115 0.31 -10.59 2.87
CA GLY A 115 -0.21 -9.98 1.66
C GLY A 115 -0.84 -10.99 0.73
N ILE A 116 -1.36 -10.49 -0.39
CA ILE A 116 -1.93 -11.30 -1.45
C ILE A 116 -1.11 -11.03 -2.71
N SER A 117 -0.87 -12.08 -3.50
CA SER A 117 -0.09 -11.93 -4.72
C SER A 117 -0.79 -11.00 -5.70
N GLU A 118 -0.01 -10.13 -6.36
CA GLU A 118 -0.49 -9.25 -7.42
C GLU A 118 -1.27 -10.01 -8.49
N SER A 119 -0.86 -11.24 -8.80
CA SER A 119 -1.49 -12.06 -9.83
C SER A 119 -2.96 -12.39 -9.52
N GLU A 120 -3.38 -12.28 -8.28
CA GLU A 120 -4.76 -12.53 -7.87
C GLU A 120 -5.66 -11.30 -8.00
N TYR A 121 -5.09 -10.13 -8.24
CA TYR A 121 -5.88 -8.92 -8.38
C TYR A 121 -6.53 -8.88 -9.76
N PRO A 122 -7.84 -8.60 -9.83
CA PRO A 122 -8.54 -8.56 -11.12
C PRO A 122 -7.95 -7.50 -12.06
N ASN A 123 -7.99 -7.78 -13.36
CA ASN A 123 -7.65 -6.77 -14.35
C ASN A 123 -8.79 -5.78 -14.43
N ILE A 124 -8.55 -4.56 -14.00
CA ILE A 124 -9.55 -3.51 -13.91
C ILE A 124 -9.48 -2.50 -15.06
N GLY A 125 -8.63 -2.75 -16.04
CA GLY A 125 -8.59 -1.94 -17.25
C GLY A 125 -7.96 -0.55 -17.08
N LEU A 126 -7.14 -0.35 -16.08
CA LEU A 126 -6.44 0.92 -15.84
C LEU A 126 -5.03 0.93 -16.39
N GLU A 127 -4.79 0.30 -17.47
CA GLU A 127 -3.46 0.20 -18.05
C GLU A 127 -3.18 1.27 -19.08
#